data_25b174ec42502c00745e60e054a15f82
#
_entry.id   25b174ec42502c00745e60e054a15f82
#
_cell.length_a   1.000
_cell.length_b   1.000
_cell.length_c   1.000
_cell.angle_alpha   90.00
_cell.angle_beta   90.00
_cell.angle_gamma   90.00
#
_symmetry.space_group_name_H-M   'P 1'
#
loop_
_entity.id
_entity.type
_entity.pdbx_description
1 polymer ?
#
loop_
_entity_poly.entity_id
_entity_poly.type
_entity_poly.pdbx_seq_one_letter_code
_entity_poly.pdbx_strand_id
1 'polypeptide(L)'
;MNKKFAVAALVSTCGMLTIGGPAVASAELAKQKNCLACHASDKKLVGPAYKDIAAKYKADKNAQATLVKKVREGGVGVWGQIPMPANPQVNEQEAQALVKWVLSM
;
A
#
# COMPACT_ATOMS: atom_id res chain seq x y z
N MET A 1 -44.03 -32.15 -38.69
CA MET A 1 -43.25 -32.60 -37.52
C MET A 1 -42.12 -31.60 -37.28
N ASN A 2 -42.29 -30.69 -36.38
CA ASN A 2 -41.29 -29.65 -36.09
C ASN A 2 -40.48 -30.11 -34.88
N LYS A 3 -39.27 -30.57 -35.12
CA LYS A 3 -38.30 -30.81 -34.05
C LYS A 3 -37.61 -29.49 -33.75
N LYS A 4 -38.00 -28.86 -32.65
CA LYS A 4 -37.31 -27.71 -32.09
C LYS A 4 -36.07 -28.22 -31.37
N PHE A 5 -34.90 -27.98 -31.95
CA PHE A 5 -33.64 -28.16 -31.27
C PHE A 5 -33.43 -26.97 -30.30
N ALA A 6 -33.52 -27.24 -29.03
CA ALA A 6 -33.11 -26.26 -28.02
C ALA A 6 -31.57 -26.26 -27.95
N VAL A 7 -30.98 -25.19 -28.40
CA VAL A 7 -29.54 -24.95 -28.22
C VAL A 7 -29.38 -24.41 -26.78
N ALA A 8 -28.92 -25.27 -25.90
CA ALA A 8 -28.50 -24.82 -24.56
C ALA A 8 -27.20 -24.03 -24.73
N ALA A 9 -27.30 -22.71 -24.54
CA ALA A 9 -26.14 -21.85 -24.47
C ALA A 9 -25.45 -22.12 -23.12
N LEU A 10 -24.32 -22.79 -23.16
CA LEU A 10 -23.41 -22.91 -22.04
C LEU A 10 -22.77 -21.52 -21.82
N VAL A 11 -23.33 -20.76 -20.90
CA VAL A 11 -22.70 -19.56 -20.39
C VAL A 11 -21.53 -20.00 -19.51
N SER A 12 -20.32 -20.04 -20.06
CA SER A 12 -19.09 -20.22 -19.32
C SER A 12 -18.86 -18.93 -18.55
N THR A 13 -19.26 -18.90 -17.29
CA THR A 13 -18.85 -17.85 -16.36
C THR A 13 -17.37 -18.05 -16.08
N CYS A 14 -16.54 -17.35 -16.82
CA CYS A 14 -15.13 -17.19 -16.50
C CYS A 14 -15.04 -16.41 -15.18
N GLY A 15 -14.96 -17.13 -14.06
CA GLY A 15 -14.74 -16.51 -12.75
C GLY A 15 -13.38 -15.80 -12.76
N MET A 16 -13.40 -14.48 -12.75
CA MET A 16 -12.20 -13.69 -12.48
C MET A 16 -11.76 -13.97 -11.06
N LEU A 17 -10.72 -14.79 -10.90
CA LEU A 17 -10.00 -14.94 -9.64
C LEU A 17 -9.19 -13.65 -9.42
N THR A 18 -9.78 -12.70 -8.68
CA THR A 18 -9.01 -11.56 -8.18
C THR A 18 -8.15 -12.03 -7.03
N ILE A 19 -6.86 -12.27 -7.30
CA ILE A 19 -5.88 -12.62 -6.27
C ILE A 19 -5.38 -11.32 -5.65
N GLY A 20 -5.87 -11.02 -4.46
CA GLY A 20 -5.47 -9.89 -3.64
C GLY A 20 -6.20 -8.58 -3.95
N GLY A 21 -6.44 -7.78 -2.89
CA GLY A 21 -7.00 -6.44 -2.95
C GLY A 21 -5.91 -5.36 -2.92
N PRO A 22 -6.30 -4.06 -2.82
CA PRO A 22 -5.37 -2.93 -2.75
C PRO A 22 -4.32 -3.05 -1.63
N ALA A 23 -4.68 -3.64 -0.48
CA ALA A 23 -3.74 -3.85 0.64
C ALA A 23 -2.61 -4.82 0.26
N VAL A 24 -2.91 -5.91 -0.46
CA VAL A 24 -1.88 -6.86 -0.94
C VAL A 24 -0.99 -6.19 -1.98
N ALA A 25 -1.56 -5.42 -2.91
CA ALA A 25 -0.80 -4.68 -3.90
C ALA A 25 0.15 -3.65 -3.25
N SER A 26 -0.30 -2.97 -2.17
CA SER A 26 0.52 -2.00 -1.44
C SER A 26 1.64 -2.67 -0.63
N ALA A 27 1.39 -3.84 -0.03
CA ALA A 27 2.42 -4.62 0.67
C ALA A 27 3.53 -5.06 -0.30
N GLU A 28 3.16 -5.56 -1.48
CA GLU A 28 4.12 -5.93 -2.54
C GLU A 28 4.89 -4.71 -3.05
N LEU A 29 4.23 -3.56 -3.21
CA LEU A 29 4.87 -2.32 -3.61
C LEU A 29 5.91 -1.87 -2.57
N ALA A 30 5.59 -1.93 -1.27
CA ALA A 30 6.51 -1.61 -0.19
C ALA A 30 7.76 -2.51 -0.25
N LYS A 31 7.58 -3.80 -0.53
CA LYS A 31 8.67 -4.73 -0.71
C LYS A 31 9.54 -4.38 -1.93
N GLN A 32 8.92 -4.12 -3.07
CA GLN A 32 9.62 -3.77 -4.31
C GLN A 32 10.40 -2.46 -4.19
N LYS A 33 9.90 -1.51 -3.42
CA LYS A 33 10.55 -0.20 -3.20
C LYS A 33 11.50 -0.16 -2.02
N ASN A 34 11.85 -1.32 -1.44
CA ASN A 34 12.78 -1.48 -0.32
C ASN A 34 12.35 -0.83 1.00
N CYS A 35 11.08 -0.53 1.19
CA CYS A 35 10.58 0.03 2.44
C CYS A 35 10.80 -0.92 3.63
N LEU A 36 10.71 -2.23 3.37
CA LEU A 36 10.83 -3.27 4.39
C LEU A 36 12.27 -3.49 4.89
N ALA A 37 13.27 -2.87 4.28
CA ALA A 37 14.63 -2.83 4.82
C ALA A 37 14.69 -2.04 6.14
N CYS A 38 13.81 -1.05 6.31
CA CYS A 38 13.80 -0.16 7.47
C CYS A 38 12.50 -0.19 8.27
N HIS A 39 11.41 -0.67 7.70
CA HIS A 39 10.09 -0.71 8.34
C HIS A 39 9.53 -2.13 8.42
N ALA A 40 8.80 -2.40 9.48
CA ALA A 40 7.93 -3.56 9.63
C ALA A 40 6.53 -3.10 10.06
N SER A 41 5.54 -3.98 9.95
CA SER A 41 4.16 -3.63 10.29
C SER A 41 3.98 -3.36 11.78
N ASP A 42 4.60 -4.17 12.64
CA ASP A 42 4.29 -4.22 14.07
C ASP A 42 5.50 -4.09 14.99
N LYS A 43 6.68 -3.84 14.46
CA LYS A 43 7.89 -3.62 15.27
C LYS A 43 8.80 -2.57 14.66
N LYS A 44 9.52 -1.88 15.52
CA LYS A 44 10.58 -0.96 15.11
C LYS A 44 11.78 -1.74 14.57
N LEU A 45 12.26 -1.31 13.42
CA LEU A 45 13.57 -1.69 12.87
C LEU A 45 14.48 -0.45 12.88
N VAL A 46 15.01 -0.06 11.72
CA VAL A 46 15.69 1.22 11.55
C VAL A 46 14.69 2.37 11.68
N GLY A 47 13.56 2.25 11.00
CA GLY A 47 12.42 3.16 11.08
C GLY A 47 11.31 2.65 12.01
N PRO A 48 10.30 3.48 12.28
CA PRO A 48 9.17 3.12 13.11
C PRO A 48 8.31 2.04 12.46
N ALA A 49 7.60 1.27 13.29
CA ALA A 49 6.59 0.33 12.81
C ALA A 49 5.45 1.07 12.09
N TYR A 50 4.89 0.47 11.07
CA TYR A 50 3.76 1.07 10.33
C TYR A 50 2.56 1.32 11.23
N LYS A 51 2.26 0.42 12.17
CA LYS A 51 1.19 0.61 13.16
C LYS A 51 1.41 1.82 14.05
N ASP A 52 2.65 2.10 14.42
CA ASP A 52 2.98 3.27 15.23
C ASP A 52 2.83 4.56 14.42
N ILE A 53 3.19 4.54 13.14
CA ILE A 53 2.95 5.67 12.23
C ILE A 53 1.45 5.93 12.11
N ALA A 54 0.66 4.90 11.87
CA ALA A 54 -0.79 5.02 11.77
C ALA A 54 -1.40 5.60 13.06
N ALA A 55 -0.96 5.13 14.21
CA ALA A 55 -1.44 5.63 15.51
C ALA A 55 -1.08 7.10 15.72
N LYS A 56 0.16 7.50 15.40
CA LYS A 56 0.62 8.89 15.54
C LYS A 56 -0.19 9.86 14.69
N TYR A 57 -0.54 9.47 13.48
CA TYR A 57 -1.20 10.34 12.50
C TYR A 57 -2.71 10.16 12.42
N LYS A 58 -3.31 9.35 13.28
CA LYS A 58 -4.73 9.00 13.26
C LYS A 58 -5.68 10.19 13.23
N ALA A 59 -5.37 11.25 13.96
CA ALA A 59 -6.19 12.47 14.07
C ALA A 59 -5.70 13.61 13.18
N ASP A 60 -4.63 13.42 12.44
CA ASP A 60 -4.05 14.46 11.58
C ASP A 60 -4.71 14.43 10.20
N LYS A 61 -5.45 15.50 9.89
CA LYS A 61 -6.12 15.66 8.59
C LYS A 61 -5.16 15.80 7.42
N ASN A 62 -3.92 16.20 7.68
CA ASN A 62 -2.88 16.41 6.67
C ASN A 62 -1.92 15.21 6.57
N ALA A 63 -2.19 14.12 7.27
CA ALA A 63 -1.29 12.96 7.34
C ALA A 63 -0.92 12.42 5.97
N GLN A 64 -1.89 12.26 5.09
CA GLN A 64 -1.67 11.73 3.74
C GLN A 64 -0.62 12.57 2.99
N ALA A 65 -0.83 13.87 2.89
CA ALA A 65 0.07 14.78 2.18
C ALA A 65 1.45 14.85 2.85
N THR A 66 1.48 14.94 4.18
CA THR A 66 2.73 15.00 4.95
C THR A 66 3.58 13.75 4.75
N LEU A 67 2.97 12.57 4.79
CA LEU A 67 3.68 11.31 4.66
C LEU A 67 4.07 10.97 3.22
N VAL A 68 3.27 11.37 2.23
CA VAL A 68 3.66 11.28 0.82
C VAL A 68 4.94 12.07 0.56
N LYS A 69 5.02 13.29 1.06
CA LYS A 69 6.23 14.11 0.98
C LYS A 69 7.40 13.43 1.70
N LYS A 70 7.17 12.88 2.89
CA LYS A 70 8.18 12.16 3.66
C LYS A 70 8.75 10.96 2.91
N VAL A 71 7.91 10.17 2.28
CA VAL A 71 8.34 9.01 1.47
C VAL A 71 9.22 9.45 0.30
N ARG A 72 8.83 10.49 -0.40
CA ARG A 72 9.52 10.93 -1.62
C ARG A 72 10.77 11.73 -1.35
N GLU A 73 10.75 12.62 -0.36
CA GLU A 73 11.83 13.55 -0.06
C GLU A 73 12.70 13.14 1.14
N GLY A 74 12.22 12.19 1.95
CA GLY A 74 12.88 11.80 3.19
C GLY A 74 12.71 12.83 4.30
N GLY A 75 13.45 12.65 5.37
CA GLY A 75 13.45 13.57 6.51
C GLY A 75 14.00 12.95 7.77
N VAL A 76 14.10 13.78 8.80
CA VAL A 76 14.65 13.42 10.11
C VAL A 76 13.94 14.19 11.22
N GLY A 77 13.96 13.65 12.42
CA GLY A 77 13.56 14.35 13.63
C GLY A 77 12.20 13.96 14.21
N VAL A 78 11.24 13.54 13.38
CA VAL A 78 9.90 13.14 13.89
C VAL A 78 9.98 11.88 14.76
N TRP A 79 10.82 10.94 14.37
CA TRP A 79 11.00 9.65 15.05
C TRP A 79 12.42 9.48 15.64
N GLY A 80 13.12 10.58 15.85
CA GLY A 80 14.49 10.60 16.37
C GLY A 80 15.50 11.05 15.31
N GLN A 81 16.77 10.72 15.55
CA GLN A 81 17.88 11.29 14.78
C GLN A 81 18.26 10.47 13.55
N ILE A 82 17.75 9.25 13.40
CA ILE A 82 18.03 8.42 12.22
C ILE A 82 17.21 8.96 11.05
N PRO A 83 17.84 9.43 9.96
CA PRO A 83 17.10 9.98 8.84
C PRO A 83 16.46 8.87 8.01
N MET A 84 15.26 9.16 7.49
CA MET A 84 14.67 8.41 6.39
C MET A 84 15.21 8.99 5.09
N PRO A 85 15.86 8.19 4.23
CA PRO A 85 16.34 8.71 2.96
C PRO A 85 15.19 9.03 2.01
N ALA A 86 15.42 9.93 1.06
CA ALA A 86 14.52 10.15 -0.04
C ALA A 86 14.38 8.87 -0.90
N ASN A 87 13.22 8.68 -1.49
CA ASN A 87 12.94 7.55 -2.36
C ASN A 87 12.57 8.03 -3.79
N PRO A 88 13.57 8.41 -4.60
CA PRO A 88 13.31 8.92 -5.96
C PRO A 88 12.69 7.87 -6.89
N GLN A 89 12.83 6.58 -6.55
CA GLN A 89 12.23 5.46 -7.27
C GLN A 89 10.72 5.31 -7.02
N VAL A 90 10.15 6.04 -6.06
CA VAL A 90 8.72 6.06 -5.74
C VAL A 90 8.08 7.29 -6.37
N ASN A 91 7.16 7.07 -7.31
CA ASN A 91 6.40 8.16 -7.91
C ASN A 91 5.26 8.63 -7.00
N GLU A 92 4.59 9.71 -7.38
CA GLU A 92 3.50 10.31 -6.59
C GLU A 92 2.35 9.33 -6.33
N GLN A 93 1.90 8.62 -7.36
CA GLN A 93 0.81 7.65 -7.24
C GLN A 93 1.17 6.47 -6.33
N GLU A 94 2.38 5.98 -6.46
CA GLU A 94 2.90 4.91 -5.60
C GLU A 94 3.02 5.38 -4.14
N ALA A 95 3.52 6.57 -3.91
CA ALA A 95 3.59 7.16 -2.57
C ALA A 95 2.20 7.32 -1.95
N GLN A 96 1.20 7.78 -2.72
CA GLN A 96 -0.18 7.88 -2.27
C GLN A 96 -0.74 6.52 -1.84
N ALA A 97 -0.52 5.49 -2.64
CA ALA A 97 -0.98 4.13 -2.33
C ALA A 97 -0.31 3.55 -1.07
N LEU A 98 1.00 3.72 -0.96
CA LEU A 98 1.78 3.25 0.20
C LEU A 98 1.34 3.93 1.49
N VAL A 99 1.21 5.24 1.48
CA VAL A 99 0.79 6.02 2.66
C VAL A 99 -0.63 5.68 3.08
N LYS A 100 -1.55 5.59 2.13
CA LYS A 100 -2.93 5.17 2.42
C LYS A 100 -2.98 3.79 3.08
N TRP A 101 -2.20 2.86 2.59
CA TRP A 101 -2.08 1.53 3.17
C TRP A 101 -1.52 1.57 4.59
N VAL A 102 -0.42 2.28 4.83
CA VAL A 102 0.17 2.44 6.17
C VAL A 102 -0.83 3.07 7.14
N LEU A 103 -1.52 4.13 6.74
CA LEU A 103 -2.51 4.81 7.59
C LEU A 103 -3.75 3.97 7.87
N SER A 104 -3.97 2.89 7.15
CA SER A 104 -5.09 1.96 7.38
C SER A 104 -4.80 0.89 8.45
N MET A 105 -3.60 0.81 8.97
CA MET A 105 -3.19 -0.18 9.97
C MET A 105 -3.60 0.23 11.43
#